data_c0a1c71f0f2a938c5126b49960f42666
#
_entry.id   c0a1c71f0f2a938c5126b49960f42666
#
_cell.length_a   1.000
_cell.length_b   1.000
_cell.length_c   1.000
_cell.angle_alpha   90.00
_cell.angle_beta   90.00
_cell.angle_gamma   90.00
#
_symmetry.space_group_name_H-M   'P 1'
#
loop_
_entity.id
_entity.type
_entity.pdbx_description
1 polymer ?
#
loop_
_entity_poly.entity_id
_entity_poly.type
_entity_poly.pdbx_seq_one_letter_code
_entity_poly.pdbx_strand_id
1 'polypeptide(L)'
;MILTTLVGCLLSMSTMGEQITVQVAPPREVVEVHGKAPHPGYVYQRGYHRWDGRAFVWTPGVWVAPPHPGAIWVDHRWEHRGHDYVFVEGHWR
;
A
#
# COMPACT_ATOMS: atom_id res chain seq x y z
N MET A 1 -24.60 -13.20 -34.66
CA MET A 1 -24.43 -13.03 -34.14
C MET A 1 -23.72 -12.89 -33.28
N ILE A 2 -23.41 -12.78 -32.92
CA ILE A 2 -22.95 -12.54 -32.15
C ILE A 2 -22.11 -12.31 -31.45
N LEU A 3 -21.84 -12.20 -31.07
CA LEU A 3 -21.21 -11.98 -30.31
C LEU A 3 -20.43 -11.78 -29.64
N THR A 4 -20.23 -11.64 -29.36
CA THR A 4 -19.64 -11.43 -28.68
C THR A 4 -18.93 -11.27 -27.96
N THR A 5 -18.65 -11.19 -27.67
CA THR A 5 -18.07 -10.98 -26.97
C THR A 5 -17.33 -10.78 -26.34
N LEU A 6 -17.06 -10.71 -26.04
CA LEU A 6 -16.41 -10.47 -25.33
C LEU A 6 -15.84 -10.35 -24.54
N VAL A 7 -15.78 -10.41 -24.27
CA VAL A 7 -15.31 -10.21 -23.52
C VAL A 7 -14.61 -10.15 -22.83
N GLY A 8 -14.37 -10.28 -22.66
CA GLY A 8 -13.80 -10.19 -21.97
C GLY A 8 -13.03 -10.05 -21.50
N CYS A 9 -12.93 -10.01 -21.60
CA CYS A 9 -12.19 -9.83 -21.05
C CYS A 9 -11.74 -9.52 -20.29
N LEU A 10 -11.86 -9.63 -20.12
CA LEU A 10 -11.46 -9.34 -19.40
C LEU A 10 -10.89 -9.30 -18.63
N LEU A 11 -10.85 -9.46 -18.47
CA LEU A 11 -10.41 -9.38 -17.82
C LEU A 11 -9.61 -9.48 -17.19
N SER A 12 -9.62 -9.77 -17.05
CA SER A 12 -8.92 -9.91 -16.51
C SER A 12 -8.04 -9.46 -16.11
N MET A 13 -7.88 -9.20 -16.25
CA MET A 13 -7.00 -8.76 -15.95
C MET A 13 -6.64 -8.44 -14.94
N SER A 14 -6.86 -8.31 -14.75
CA SER A 14 -6.43 -7.89 -13.84
C SER A 14 -6.05 -8.34 -12.76
N THR A 15 -5.91 -8.88 -12.62
CA THR A 15 -5.45 -9.50 -11.63
C THR A 15 -4.15 -9.14 -11.07
N MET A 16 -3.33 -8.56 -11.72
CA MET A 16 -2.02 -8.21 -11.24
C MET A 16 -2.00 -7.14 -10.20
N GLY A 17 -3.11 -6.81 -9.65
CA GLY A 17 -3.18 -5.72 -8.74
C GLY A 17 -3.07 -4.39 -9.46
N GLU A 18 -4.04 -3.57 -9.24
CA GLU A 18 -4.05 -2.26 -9.86
C GLU A 18 -3.06 -1.35 -9.18
N GLN A 19 -2.32 -0.62 -9.97
CA GLN A 19 -1.46 0.41 -9.44
C GLN A 19 -2.29 1.65 -9.18
N ILE A 20 -2.21 2.17 -7.95
CA ILE A 20 -2.93 3.37 -7.58
C ILE A 20 -2.09 4.57 -7.96
N THR A 21 -2.66 5.44 -8.78
CA THR A 21 -1.98 6.64 -9.24
C THR A 21 -2.88 7.83 -9.00
N VAL A 22 -2.35 8.87 -8.37
CA VAL A 22 -3.09 10.10 -8.10
C VAL A 22 -2.27 11.30 -8.55
N GLN A 23 -2.95 12.40 -8.80
CA GLN A 23 -2.29 13.64 -9.24
C GLN A 23 -2.20 14.67 -8.13
N VAL A 24 -2.60 14.31 -6.94
CA VAL A 24 -2.54 15.18 -5.77
C VAL A 24 -1.45 14.68 -4.87
N ALA A 25 -0.59 15.57 -4.40
CA ALA A 25 0.51 15.18 -3.52
C ALA A 25 -0.04 14.64 -2.20
N PRO A 26 0.49 13.52 -1.71
CA PRO A 26 0.12 13.03 -0.39
C PRO A 26 0.52 14.05 0.68
N PRO A 27 -0.25 14.14 1.77
CA PRO A 27 0.16 14.98 2.90
C PRO A 27 1.44 14.43 3.51
N ARG A 28 2.07 15.25 4.35
CA ARG A 28 3.23 14.79 5.11
C ARG A 28 2.84 13.61 5.98
N GLU A 29 3.76 12.68 6.12
CA GLU A 29 3.55 11.56 7.02
C GLU A 29 3.36 12.04 8.44
N VAL A 30 2.45 11.40 9.15
CA VAL A 30 2.23 11.67 10.55
C VAL A 30 3.32 10.95 11.34
N VAL A 31 3.98 11.68 12.23
CA VAL A 31 4.97 11.08 13.09
C VAL A 31 4.24 10.47 14.30
N GLU A 32 4.29 9.15 14.41
CA GLU A 32 3.60 8.45 15.48
C GLU A 32 4.59 7.97 16.51
N VAL A 33 4.19 8.07 17.78
CA VAL A 33 4.97 7.49 18.88
C VAL A 33 4.40 6.09 19.10
N HIS A 34 5.19 5.07 18.81
CA HIS A 34 4.70 3.70 18.87
C HIS A 34 5.26 2.87 20.04
N GLY A 35 6.19 3.44 20.80
CA GLY A 35 6.73 2.78 22.00
C GLY A 35 7.51 1.51 21.65
N LYS A 36 7.46 0.58 22.59
CA LYS A 36 8.20 -0.68 22.47
C LYS A 36 7.30 -1.75 21.86
N ALA A 37 7.93 -2.75 21.23
CA ALA A 37 7.21 -3.90 20.70
C ALA A 37 6.42 -4.58 21.84
N PRO A 38 5.14 -4.91 21.60
CA PRO A 38 4.33 -5.59 22.63
C PRO A 38 4.78 -7.01 22.86
N HIS A 39 5.44 -7.62 21.89
CA HIS A 39 6.00 -8.97 22.00
C HIS A 39 7.37 -8.99 21.36
N PRO A 40 8.29 -9.84 21.89
CA PRO A 40 9.62 -9.94 21.29
C PRO A 40 9.54 -10.31 19.80
N GLY A 41 10.34 -9.64 19.02
CA GLY A 41 10.44 -9.97 17.59
C GLY A 41 9.37 -9.34 16.70
N TYR A 42 8.38 -8.68 17.29
CA TYR A 42 7.38 -7.98 16.47
C TYR A 42 8.02 -6.81 15.73
N VAL A 43 7.49 -6.53 14.55
CA VAL A 43 7.98 -5.49 13.67
C VAL A 43 6.93 -4.41 13.52
N TYR A 44 7.36 -3.15 13.61
CA TYR A 44 6.44 -2.03 13.43
C TYR A 44 6.29 -1.72 11.95
N GLN A 45 5.05 -1.80 11.46
CA GLN A 45 4.71 -1.34 10.12
C GLN A 45 4.24 0.10 10.26
N ARG A 46 5.01 1.03 9.69
CA ARG A 46 4.69 2.45 9.82
C ARG A 46 3.35 2.76 9.17
N GLY A 47 2.67 3.76 9.73
CA GLY A 47 1.45 4.26 9.12
C GLY A 47 1.71 4.92 7.77
N TYR A 48 0.67 5.11 7.02
CA TYR A 48 0.77 5.72 5.71
C TYR A 48 -0.56 6.35 5.34
N HIS A 49 -0.54 7.21 4.32
CA HIS A 49 -1.76 7.77 3.78
C HIS A 49 -2.30 6.84 2.71
N ARG A 50 -3.52 6.35 2.91
CA ARG A 50 -4.24 5.53 1.96
C ARG A 50 -5.11 6.43 1.09
N TRP A 51 -5.20 6.11 -0.18
CA TRP A 51 -6.12 6.81 -1.08
C TRP A 51 -7.45 6.06 -1.10
N ASP A 52 -8.55 6.74 -0.76
CA ASP A 52 -9.86 6.10 -0.69
C ASP A 52 -10.69 6.30 -1.96
N GLY A 53 -10.11 6.89 -2.99
CA GLY A 53 -10.81 7.24 -4.23
C GLY A 53 -11.13 8.72 -4.33
N ARG A 54 -11.05 9.45 -3.22
CA ARG A 54 -11.37 10.89 -3.18
C ARG A 54 -10.34 11.69 -2.40
N ALA A 55 -9.80 11.10 -1.36
CA ALA A 55 -8.93 11.82 -0.45
C ALA A 55 -7.92 10.85 0.18
N PHE A 56 -6.86 11.45 0.73
CA PHE A 56 -5.91 10.68 1.52
C PHE A 56 -6.46 10.49 2.92
N VAL A 57 -6.35 9.26 3.43
CA VAL A 57 -6.79 8.90 4.77
C VAL A 57 -5.62 8.29 5.49
N TRP A 58 -5.30 8.82 6.67
CA TRP A 58 -4.20 8.29 7.45
C TRP A 58 -4.55 6.91 8.02
N THR A 59 -3.67 5.95 7.77
CA THR A 59 -3.78 4.60 8.32
C THR A 59 -2.66 4.44 9.35
N PRO A 60 -3.01 4.29 10.63
CA PRO A 60 -2.00 4.20 11.67
C PRO A 60 -1.11 2.97 11.51
N GLY A 61 0.11 3.10 12.01
CA GLY A 61 1.02 1.96 12.03
C GLY A 61 0.59 0.92 13.04
N VAL A 62 1.08 -0.29 12.84
CA VAL A 62 0.75 -1.42 13.71
C VAL A 62 1.98 -2.28 13.95
N TRP A 63 1.98 -2.97 15.10
CA TRP A 63 2.98 -3.99 15.38
C TRP A 63 2.47 -5.33 14.86
N VAL A 64 3.30 -6.05 14.16
CA VAL A 64 2.92 -7.35 13.59
C VAL A 64 4.00 -8.39 13.82
N ALA A 65 3.59 -9.63 13.90
CA ALA A 65 4.52 -10.74 13.94
C ALA A 65 5.08 -10.95 12.53
N PRO A 66 6.42 -11.07 12.38
CA PRO A 66 6.97 -11.36 11.07
C PRO A 66 6.57 -12.76 10.60
N PRO A 67 6.48 -13.00 9.30
CA PRO A 67 6.08 -14.31 8.78
C PRO A 67 7.12 -15.40 9.04
N HIS A 68 8.35 -15.01 9.28
CA HIS A 68 9.41 -15.94 9.68
C HIS A 68 10.52 -15.15 10.35
N PRO A 69 11.38 -15.81 11.13
CA PRO A 69 12.48 -15.10 11.79
C PRO A 69 13.37 -14.41 10.77
N GLY A 70 13.74 -13.17 11.08
CA GLY A 70 14.62 -12.39 10.21
C GLY A 70 13.94 -11.72 9.03
N ALA A 71 12.61 -11.86 8.90
CA ALA A 71 11.90 -11.16 7.84
C ALA A 71 11.99 -9.65 8.07
N ILE A 72 12.14 -8.91 6.98
CA ILE A 72 12.25 -7.46 7.02
C ILE A 72 11.03 -6.85 6.34
N TRP A 73 10.41 -5.90 7.02
CA TRP A 73 9.28 -5.18 6.46
C TRP A 73 9.76 -3.97 5.67
N VAL A 74 9.25 -3.83 4.45
CA VAL A 74 9.48 -2.66 3.60
C VAL A 74 8.18 -1.86 3.60
N ASP A 75 8.24 -0.63 4.10
CA ASP A 75 7.05 0.19 4.30
C ASP A 75 6.35 0.57 3.01
N HIS A 76 5.03 0.76 3.10
CA HIS A 76 4.26 1.40 2.04
C HIS A 76 4.79 2.81 1.82
N ARG A 77 4.73 3.27 0.58
CA ARG A 77 5.17 4.63 0.28
C ARG A 77 4.51 5.15 -0.99
N TRP A 78 4.55 6.44 -1.14
CA TRP A 78 4.15 7.10 -2.38
C TRP A 78 5.40 7.57 -3.10
N GLU A 79 5.45 7.33 -4.41
CA GLU A 79 6.54 7.80 -5.24
C GLU A 79 6.05 8.86 -6.19
N HIS A 80 6.80 9.94 -6.30
CA HIS A 80 6.51 11.00 -7.25
C HIS A 80 7.09 10.63 -8.60
N ARG A 81 6.24 10.48 -9.60
CA ARG A 81 6.66 10.11 -10.96
C ARG A 81 6.04 11.08 -11.96
N GLY A 82 6.85 12.00 -12.48
CA GLY A 82 6.35 13.04 -13.38
C GLY A 82 5.33 13.92 -12.66
N HIS A 83 4.11 13.95 -13.18
CA HIS A 83 3.02 14.72 -12.57
C HIS A 83 2.19 13.89 -11.62
N ASP A 84 2.51 12.60 -11.49
CA ASP A 84 1.69 11.67 -10.74
C ASP A 84 2.39 11.22 -9.47
N TYR A 85 1.59 10.71 -8.54
CA TYR A 85 2.07 10.03 -7.35
C TYR A 85 1.56 8.62 -7.40
N VAL A 86 2.47 7.67 -7.26
CA VAL A 86 2.16 6.24 -7.39
C VAL A 86 2.36 5.57 -6.05
N PHE A 87 1.36 4.82 -5.61
CA PHE A 87 1.46 4.08 -4.37
C PHE A 87 2.28 2.81 -4.59
N VAL A 88 3.27 2.63 -3.74
CA VAL A 88 4.08 1.42 -3.73
C VAL A 88 3.75 0.65 -2.46
N GLU A 89 3.14 -0.50 -2.63
CA GLU A 89 2.69 -1.30 -1.52
C GLU A 89 3.88 -1.89 -0.78
N GLY A 90 3.81 -1.87 0.55
CA GLY A 90 4.82 -2.50 1.39
C GLY A 90 4.81 -4.01 1.26
N HIS A 91 5.89 -4.61 1.67
CA HIS A 91 6.01 -6.07 1.58
C HIS A 91 7.08 -6.59 2.53
N TRP A 92 7.06 -7.88 2.76
CA TRP A 92 8.11 -8.57 3.50
C TRP A 92 9.20 -9.05 2.55
N ARG A 93 10.42 -9.05 3.04
CA ARG A 93 11.54 -9.65 2.32
C ARG A 93 12.51 -10.32 3.28
#